data_5d10974d5e061efc5d6a098ca991477e
#
_entry.id   5d10974d5e061efc5d6a098ca991477e
#
_cell.length_a   1.000
_cell.length_b   1.000
_cell.length_c   1.000
_cell.angle_alpha   90.00
_cell.angle_beta   90.00
_cell.angle_gamma   90.00
#
_symmetry.space_group_name_H-M   'P 1'
#
loop_
_entity.id
_entity.type
_entity.pdbx_description
1 polymer ?
#
loop_
_entity_poly.entity_id
_entity_poly.type
_entity_poly.pdbx_seq_one_letter_code
_entity_poly.pdbx_strand_id
1 'polypeptide(L)'
;GVSVWLDGPGTAFVDLLQFYDISPQVSTTVVDGGFAVHVENFIVDGEVRYTLDGRDPNAEDEIYAGPIRFDHTATVKCAVFKGGEALASAEVVLHKHDAIGRPPELTSPYSPKYTGGGNGALVDGVFGSGYFNDGFWQGFVRDDLEATIDLGKVVELHTVRARFLQNVRSWIWLPTDFEVYASEDGKKFWKVGAVENEVPIDREGELVEEFA
;
A
#
# COMPACT_ATOMS: atom_id res chain seq x y z
N GLY A 1 18.49 -11.57 -16.63
CA GLY A 1 19.48 -10.80 -17.41
C GLY A 1 19.00 -10.61 -18.83
N VAL A 2 19.31 -9.47 -19.42
CA VAL A 2 18.97 -9.15 -20.82
C VAL A 2 20.25 -9.20 -21.63
N SER A 3 20.22 -9.91 -22.75
CA SER A 3 21.32 -9.97 -23.70
C SER A 3 20.88 -9.38 -25.04
N VAL A 4 21.69 -8.48 -25.58
CA VAL A 4 21.48 -7.90 -26.91
C VAL A 4 22.54 -8.50 -27.84
N TRP A 5 22.09 -9.11 -28.92
CA TRP A 5 22.95 -9.72 -29.94
C TRP A 5 22.87 -8.92 -31.23
N LEU A 6 24.02 -8.53 -31.77
CA LEU A 6 24.13 -7.89 -33.06
C LEU A 6 24.77 -8.92 -34.00
N ASP A 7 24.00 -9.45 -34.94
CA ASP A 7 24.43 -10.46 -35.91
C ASP A 7 24.56 -9.83 -37.30
N GLY A 8 25.66 -10.17 -37.99
CA GLY A 8 25.93 -9.71 -39.37
C GLY A 8 27.37 -9.28 -39.58
N PRO A 9 27.83 -9.26 -40.85
CA PRO A 9 29.14 -8.74 -41.21
C PRO A 9 29.13 -7.22 -41.19
N GLY A 10 29.89 -6.60 -40.29
CA GLY A 10 30.04 -5.13 -40.25
C GLY A 10 30.32 -4.58 -38.86
N THR A 11 30.47 -3.28 -38.77
CA THR A 11 30.61 -2.56 -37.50
C THR A 11 29.28 -1.92 -37.12
N ALA A 12 28.80 -2.23 -35.93
CA ALA A 12 27.61 -1.59 -35.35
C ALA A 12 28.04 -0.55 -34.30
N PHE A 13 27.44 0.63 -34.37
CA PHE A 13 27.57 1.66 -33.34
C PHE A 13 26.30 1.69 -32.53
N VAL A 14 26.43 1.52 -31.20
CA VAL A 14 25.30 1.58 -30.26
C VAL A 14 25.54 2.75 -29.33
N ASP A 15 24.67 3.75 -29.40
CA ASP A 15 24.77 4.95 -28.57
C ASP A 15 24.06 4.75 -27.22
N LEU A 16 22.81 4.23 -27.26
CA LEU A 16 22.01 4.07 -26.04
C LEU A 16 21.16 2.80 -26.10
N LEU A 17 21.23 2.03 -25.01
CA LEU A 17 20.28 0.95 -24.70
C LEU A 17 19.48 1.34 -23.48
N GLN A 18 18.17 1.51 -23.61
CA GLN A 18 17.26 1.81 -22.52
C GLN A 18 16.27 0.66 -22.30
N PHE A 19 16.08 0.31 -21.04
CA PHE A 19 15.12 -0.70 -20.61
C PHE A 19 14.06 0.00 -19.72
N TYR A 20 12.81 -0.18 -20.06
CA TYR A 20 11.70 0.41 -19.32
C TYR A 20 10.87 -0.72 -18.69
N ASP A 21 10.43 -0.49 -17.47
CA ASP A 21 9.34 -1.26 -16.90
C ASP A 21 8.06 -0.86 -17.61
N ILE A 22 7.41 -1.81 -18.25
CA ILE A 22 6.15 -1.64 -18.99
C ILE A 22 4.93 -2.08 -18.18
N SER A 23 5.15 -2.48 -16.92
CA SER A 23 4.05 -2.84 -16.02
C SER A 23 3.11 -1.64 -15.85
N PRO A 24 1.80 -1.85 -15.87
CA PRO A 24 0.87 -0.76 -15.61
C PRO A 24 1.09 -0.21 -14.20
N GLN A 25 1.10 1.12 -14.07
CA GLN A 25 1.19 1.76 -12.77
C GLN A 25 -0.21 1.89 -12.17
N VAL A 26 -0.34 1.43 -10.94
CA VAL A 26 -1.58 1.49 -10.18
C VAL A 26 -1.41 2.51 -9.05
N SER A 27 -2.33 3.46 -8.98
CA SER A 27 -2.44 4.39 -7.87
C SER A 27 -3.85 4.36 -7.29
N THR A 28 -3.95 4.65 -6.00
CA THR A 28 -5.20 4.55 -5.26
C THR A 28 -5.55 5.87 -4.60
N THR A 29 -6.84 6.16 -4.51
CA THR A 29 -7.36 7.30 -3.73
C THR A 29 -8.55 6.86 -2.94
N VAL A 30 -8.71 7.42 -1.73
CA VAL A 30 -9.91 7.23 -0.92
C VAL A 30 -10.97 8.23 -1.34
N VAL A 31 -12.16 7.76 -1.69
CA VAL A 31 -13.28 8.59 -2.18
C VAL A 31 -14.58 8.12 -1.53
N ASP A 32 -15.30 9.03 -0.90
CA ASP A 32 -16.62 8.77 -0.29
C ASP A 32 -16.63 7.54 0.66
N GLY A 33 -15.52 7.36 1.40
CA GLY A 33 -15.37 6.24 2.31
C GLY A 33 -15.11 4.88 1.63
N GLY A 34 -14.86 4.85 0.34
CA GLY A 34 -14.41 3.71 -0.46
C GLY A 34 -13.12 4.03 -1.18
N PHE A 35 -12.88 3.34 -2.29
CA PHE A 35 -11.66 3.41 -3.07
C PHE A 35 -11.92 3.80 -4.52
N ALA A 36 -10.97 4.49 -5.12
CA ALA A 36 -10.87 4.64 -6.56
C ALA A 36 -9.45 4.23 -6.99
N VAL A 37 -9.36 3.25 -7.88
CA VAL A 37 -8.11 2.74 -8.44
C VAL A 37 -7.91 3.30 -9.83
N HIS A 38 -6.77 3.93 -10.05
CA HIS A 38 -6.33 4.48 -11.33
C HIS A 38 -5.23 3.60 -11.90
N VAL A 39 -5.32 3.30 -13.18
CA VAL A 39 -4.33 2.49 -13.90
C VAL A 39 -3.77 3.31 -15.05
N GLU A 40 -2.45 3.47 -15.09
CA GLU A 40 -1.72 4.07 -16.19
C GLU A 40 -1.02 2.97 -16.99
N ASN A 41 -1.27 2.95 -18.30
CA ASN A 41 -0.71 1.98 -19.24
C ASN A 41 0.32 2.64 -20.15
N PHE A 42 1.48 2.00 -20.30
CA PHE A 42 2.60 2.47 -21.13
C PHE A 42 2.74 1.69 -22.44
N ILE A 43 1.91 0.67 -22.65
CA ILE A 43 1.94 -0.13 -23.88
C ILE A 43 1.02 0.51 -24.93
N VAL A 44 1.60 0.98 -26.01
CA VAL A 44 0.85 1.58 -27.15
C VAL A 44 -0.11 0.55 -27.75
N ASP A 45 -1.38 0.94 -27.92
CA ASP A 45 -2.48 0.08 -28.38
C ASP A 45 -2.75 -1.12 -27.45
N GLY A 46 -2.30 -1.05 -26.20
CA GLY A 46 -2.63 -2.01 -25.16
C GLY A 46 -3.99 -1.72 -24.52
N GLU A 47 -4.81 -2.73 -24.35
CA GLU A 47 -6.08 -2.66 -23.64
C GLU A 47 -5.90 -3.15 -22.22
N VAL A 48 -6.28 -2.35 -21.23
CA VAL A 48 -6.23 -2.75 -19.81
C VAL A 48 -7.53 -3.45 -19.44
N ARG A 49 -7.41 -4.64 -18.84
CA ARG A 49 -8.51 -5.36 -18.22
C ARG A 49 -8.23 -5.60 -16.75
N TYR A 50 -9.27 -5.74 -15.94
CA TYR A 50 -9.12 -5.88 -14.50
C TYR A 50 -10.13 -6.82 -13.87
N THR A 51 -9.80 -7.27 -12.65
CA THR A 51 -10.66 -8.04 -11.75
C THR A 51 -10.60 -7.44 -10.34
N LEU A 52 -11.59 -7.72 -9.48
CA LEU A 52 -11.66 -7.26 -8.09
C LEU A 52 -11.55 -8.42 -7.08
N ASP A 53 -11.45 -9.64 -7.56
CA ASP A 53 -11.42 -10.86 -6.75
C ASP A 53 -10.02 -11.49 -6.63
N GLY A 54 -9.00 -10.84 -7.20
CA GLY A 54 -7.61 -11.28 -7.15
C GLY A 54 -7.22 -12.35 -8.16
N ARG A 55 -8.13 -12.83 -9.00
CA ARG A 55 -7.76 -13.68 -10.12
C ARG A 55 -7.10 -12.89 -11.24
N ASP A 56 -6.26 -13.53 -12.03
CA ASP A 56 -5.64 -12.88 -13.17
C ASP A 56 -6.70 -12.52 -14.24
N PRO A 57 -6.67 -11.29 -14.77
CA PRO A 57 -7.56 -10.88 -15.83
C PRO A 57 -7.34 -11.69 -17.12
N ASN A 58 -8.42 -11.93 -17.84
CA ASN A 58 -8.39 -12.55 -19.17
C ASN A 58 -9.05 -11.63 -20.23
N ALA A 59 -9.06 -12.04 -21.48
CA ALA A 59 -9.55 -11.23 -22.59
C ALA A 59 -11.08 -10.97 -22.57
N GLU A 60 -11.83 -11.61 -21.69
CA GLU A 60 -13.28 -11.45 -21.55
C GLU A 60 -13.67 -10.57 -20.36
N ASP A 61 -12.70 -10.23 -19.50
CA ASP A 61 -12.93 -9.42 -18.32
C ASP A 61 -13.17 -7.94 -18.67
N GLU A 62 -13.57 -7.19 -17.66
CA GLU A 62 -13.95 -5.78 -17.79
C GLU A 62 -12.78 -4.92 -18.27
N ILE A 63 -13.06 -4.06 -19.26
CA ILE A 63 -12.08 -3.11 -19.80
C ILE A 63 -12.01 -1.90 -18.88
N TYR A 64 -10.80 -1.49 -18.53
CA TYR A 64 -10.57 -0.26 -17.81
C TYR A 64 -10.85 0.97 -18.68
N ALA A 65 -11.93 1.68 -18.35
CA ALA A 65 -12.33 2.90 -19.04
C ALA A 65 -12.20 4.17 -18.16
N GLY A 66 -11.69 4.02 -16.95
CA GLY A 66 -11.52 5.10 -15.98
C GLY A 66 -11.45 4.55 -14.55
N PRO A 67 -11.41 5.40 -13.53
CA PRO A 67 -11.19 4.96 -12.15
C PRO A 67 -12.17 3.86 -11.70
N ILE A 68 -11.64 2.73 -11.25
CA ILE A 68 -12.40 1.60 -10.71
C ILE A 68 -12.82 1.97 -9.29
N ARG A 69 -14.13 2.03 -9.02
CA ARG A 69 -14.69 2.45 -7.73
C ARG A 69 -15.37 1.30 -7.00
N PHE A 70 -15.08 1.15 -5.71
CA PHE A 70 -15.72 0.16 -4.82
C PHE A 70 -15.57 0.57 -3.34
N ASP A 71 -16.34 -0.07 -2.45
CA ASP A 71 -16.45 0.28 -1.02
C ASP A 71 -16.25 -0.92 -0.08
N HIS A 72 -15.61 -1.96 -0.56
CA HIS A 72 -15.31 -3.19 0.17
C HIS A 72 -13.82 -3.56 0.05
N THR A 73 -13.36 -4.53 0.83
CA THR A 73 -12.02 -5.10 0.67
C THR A 73 -11.93 -5.85 -0.65
N ALA A 74 -10.93 -5.52 -1.46
CA ALA A 74 -10.72 -6.15 -2.76
C ALA A 74 -9.24 -6.30 -3.11
N THR A 75 -8.93 -7.33 -3.88
CA THR A 75 -7.65 -7.46 -4.58
C THR A 75 -7.88 -7.10 -6.04
N VAL A 76 -7.44 -5.92 -6.42
CA VAL A 76 -7.53 -5.45 -7.80
C VAL A 76 -6.32 -5.97 -8.55
N LYS A 77 -6.56 -6.78 -9.57
CA LYS A 77 -5.54 -7.13 -10.57
C LYS A 77 -5.87 -6.49 -11.90
N CYS A 78 -4.87 -5.94 -12.55
CA CYS A 78 -5.00 -5.44 -13.91
C CYS A 78 -3.92 -6.04 -14.80
N ALA A 79 -4.26 -6.25 -16.08
CA ALA A 79 -3.32 -6.72 -17.09
C ALA A 79 -3.52 -5.94 -18.40
N VAL A 80 -2.43 -5.69 -19.09
CA VAL A 80 -2.43 -5.05 -20.40
C VAL A 80 -2.39 -6.12 -21.48
N PHE A 81 -3.41 -6.13 -22.34
CA PHE A 81 -3.56 -7.05 -23.44
C PHE A 81 -3.22 -6.37 -24.78
N LYS A 82 -2.50 -7.08 -25.65
CA LYS A 82 -2.28 -6.67 -27.03
C LYS A 82 -2.28 -7.90 -27.93
N GLY A 83 -3.12 -7.88 -28.96
CA GLY A 83 -3.29 -9.03 -29.85
C GLY A 83 -3.85 -10.29 -29.16
N GLY A 84 -4.56 -10.13 -28.04
CA GLY A 84 -5.13 -11.23 -27.25
C GLY A 84 -4.18 -11.82 -26.20
N GLU A 85 -2.94 -11.37 -26.12
CA GLU A 85 -1.96 -11.82 -25.13
C GLU A 85 -1.78 -10.80 -24.01
N ALA A 86 -1.66 -11.26 -22.75
CA ALA A 86 -1.32 -10.42 -21.62
C ALA A 86 0.20 -10.16 -21.61
N LEU A 87 0.60 -8.90 -21.68
CA LEU A 87 2.01 -8.48 -21.78
C LEU A 87 2.59 -8.03 -20.45
N ALA A 88 1.77 -7.43 -19.60
CA ALA A 88 2.18 -6.90 -18.30
C ALA A 88 0.99 -6.88 -17.36
N SER A 89 1.24 -6.94 -16.06
CA SER A 89 0.20 -6.89 -15.03
C SER A 89 0.66 -6.15 -13.79
N ALA A 90 -0.31 -5.69 -13.00
CA ALA A 90 -0.09 -5.15 -11.66
C ALA A 90 -1.23 -5.57 -10.73
N GLU A 91 -0.94 -5.49 -9.43
CA GLU A 91 -1.89 -5.86 -8.38
C GLU A 91 -1.84 -4.84 -7.25
N VAL A 92 -3.00 -4.56 -6.65
CA VAL A 92 -3.10 -3.83 -5.38
C VAL A 92 -4.18 -4.46 -4.51
N VAL A 93 -3.88 -4.63 -3.23
CA VAL A 93 -4.85 -5.09 -2.23
C VAL A 93 -5.30 -3.89 -1.42
N LEU A 94 -6.61 -3.70 -1.30
CA LEU A 94 -7.22 -2.60 -0.56
C LEU A 94 -8.13 -3.16 0.54
N HIS A 95 -7.87 -2.74 1.77
CA HIS A 95 -8.55 -3.22 2.96
C HIS A 95 -9.54 -2.18 3.46
N LYS A 96 -10.82 -2.51 3.38
CA LYS A 96 -11.90 -1.65 3.91
C LYS A 96 -12.01 -1.79 5.42
N HIS A 97 -12.05 -0.64 6.11
CA HIS A 97 -12.30 -0.52 7.54
C HIS A 97 -12.99 0.81 7.86
N ASP A 98 -13.47 1.00 9.10
CA ASP A 98 -14.30 2.14 9.48
C ASP A 98 -13.57 3.49 9.48
N ALA A 99 -12.24 3.48 9.58
CA ALA A 99 -11.42 4.69 9.55
C ALA A 99 -11.02 5.15 8.14
N ILE A 100 -11.44 4.45 7.07
CA ILE A 100 -11.12 4.86 5.68
C ILE A 100 -11.56 6.30 5.41
N GLY A 101 -10.61 7.11 4.92
CA GLY A 101 -10.86 8.51 4.59
C GLY A 101 -10.94 9.45 5.80
N ARG A 102 -10.52 9.00 6.98
CA ARG A 102 -10.49 9.78 8.21
C ARG A 102 -9.04 9.94 8.69
N PRO A 103 -8.29 10.88 8.09
CA PRO A 103 -6.88 11.04 8.40
C PRO A 103 -6.70 11.33 9.90
N PRO A 104 -5.71 10.70 10.54
CA PRO A 104 -5.45 10.89 11.95
C PRO A 104 -4.87 12.26 12.26
N GLU A 105 -5.16 12.78 13.45
CA GLU A 105 -4.36 13.81 14.09
C GLU A 105 -3.18 13.14 14.78
N LEU A 106 -1.95 13.54 14.39
CA LEU A 106 -0.71 13.00 14.91
C LEU A 106 -0.09 13.97 15.90
N THR A 107 0.31 13.49 17.09
CA THR A 107 1.04 14.28 18.08
C THR A 107 2.48 14.59 17.61
N SER A 108 3.12 13.60 16.96
CA SER A 108 4.45 13.73 16.38
C SER A 108 4.40 13.57 14.87
N PRO A 109 5.15 14.37 14.09
CA PRO A 109 5.15 14.25 12.64
C PRO A 109 5.89 12.99 12.20
N TYR A 110 5.39 12.36 11.14
CA TYR A 110 6.15 11.32 10.46
C TYR A 110 7.37 11.89 9.71
N SER A 111 8.36 11.05 9.47
CA SER A 111 9.56 11.42 8.73
C SER A 111 9.24 11.84 7.29
N PRO A 112 9.76 12.99 6.80
CA PRO A 112 9.55 13.41 5.41
C PRO A 112 10.17 12.44 4.39
N LYS A 113 11.04 11.55 4.84
CA LYS A 113 11.63 10.50 4.00
C LYS A 113 10.72 9.28 3.84
N TYR A 114 9.87 9.02 4.84
CA TYR A 114 8.98 7.85 4.88
C TYR A 114 7.54 8.31 5.17
N THR A 115 6.86 8.77 4.15
CA THR A 115 5.55 9.42 4.28
C THR A 115 4.38 8.45 4.15
N GLY A 116 4.61 7.26 3.59
CA GLY A 116 3.56 6.27 3.30
C GLY A 116 2.46 6.74 2.36
N GLY A 117 2.60 7.89 1.72
CA GLY A 117 1.54 8.52 0.92
C GLY A 117 0.95 9.79 1.56
N GLY A 118 1.38 10.17 2.76
CA GLY A 118 0.97 11.41 3.41
C GLY A 118 0.04 11.25 4.60
N ASN A 119 -0.71 12.29 4.94
CA ASN A 119 -1.48 12.35 6.19
C ASN A 119 -2.54 11.26 6.35
N GLY A 120 -3.04 10.69 5.26
CA GLY A 120 -4.04 9.63 5.30
C GLY A 120 -3.47 8.20 5.32
N ALA A 121 -2.15 8.04 5.23
CA ALA A 121 -1.51 6.74 5.00
C ALA A 121 -1.82 5.67 6.07
N LEU A 122 -1.99 6.06 7.33
CA LEU A 122 -2.34 5.10 8.39
C LEU A 122 -3.76 4.51 8.24
N VAL A 123 -4.59 5.12 7.39
CA VAL A 123 -6.01 4.76 7.24
C VAL A 123 -6.47 4.74 5.77
N ASP A 124 -5.55 4.56 4.84
CA ASP A 124 -5.85 4.51 3.39
C ASP A 124 -6.22 3.12 2.88
N GLY A 125 -6.09 2.10 3.72
CA GLY A 125 -6.40 0.72 3.38
C GLY A 125 -5.32 -0.01 2.60
N VAL A 126 -4.14 0.59 2.38
CA VAL A 126 -2.99 -0.04 1.72
C VAL A 126 -2.01 -0.53 2.78
N PHE A 127 -1.55 -1.76 2.63
CA PHE A 127 -0.54 -2.32 3.53
C PHE A 127 0.85 -2.24 2.90
N GLY A 128 1.82 -1.80 3.70
CA GLY A 128 3.23 -1.93 3.37
C GLY A 128 3.66 -3.41 3.35
N SER A 129 4.63 -3.72 2.50
CA SER A 129 5.26 -5.03 2.39
C SER A 129 6.36 -5.21 3.44
N GLY A 130 7.13 -6.32 3.38
CA GLY A 130 8.36 -6.48 4.17
C GLY A 130 9.47 -5.48 3.80
N TYR A 131 9.32 -4.74 2.71
CA TYR A 131 10.33 -3.81 2.22
C TYR A 131 10.01 -2.36 2.58
N PHE A 132 10.77 -1.76 3.49
CA PHE A 132 10.49 -0.43 4.04
C PHE A 132 10.55 0.73 3.03
N ASN A 133 11.11 0.50 1.83
CA ASN A 133 11.18 1.48 0.73
C ASN A 133 10.09 1.27 -0.34
N ASP A 134 9.05 0.51 -0.05
CA ASP A 134 7.94 0.29 -1.00
C ASP A 134 7.03 1.52 -1.18
N GLY A 135 7.19 2.53 -0.33
CA GLY A 135 6.43 3.77 -0.36
C GLY A 135 5.15 3.76 0.48
N PHE A 136 4.80 2.64 1.12
CA PHE A 136 3.55 2.48 1.89
C PHE A 136 3.74 2.54 3.41
N TRP A 137 4.98 2.73 3.90
CA TRP A 137 5.27 2.85 5.32
C TRP A 137 5.43 4.29 5.76
N GLN A 138 4.77 4.67 6.84
CA GLN A 138 5.10 5.89 7.59
C GLN A 138 6.17 5.60 8.63
N GLY A 139 7.24 6.40 8.65
CA GLY A 139 8.32 6.26 9.63
C GLY A 139 8.26 7.34 10.69
N PHE A 140 8.35 6.95 11.95
CA PHE A 140 8.48 7.85 13.10
C PHE A 140 9.87 7.73 13.69
N VAL A 141 10.52 8.85 14.01
CA VAL A 141 11.92 8.88 14.40
C VAL A 141 12.06 9.63 15.72
N ARG A 142 12.49 8.94 16.77
CA ARG A 142 12.76 9.45 18.13
C ARG A 142 11.54 9.77 18.98
N ASP A 143 10.37 9.80 18.39
CA ASP A 143 9.11 10.08 19.08
C ASP A 143 8.18 8.89 18.98
N ASP A 144 7.35 8.70 19.98
CA ASP A 144 6.27 7.70 19.95
C ASP A 144 5.21 8.11 18.93
N LEU A 145 4.60 7.12 18.30
CA LEU A 145 3.43 7.34 17.47
C LEU A 145 2.20 7.45 18.35
N GLU A 146 1.59 8.61 18.35
CA GLU A 146 0.25 8.83 18.91
C GLU A 146 -0.65 9.41 17.82
N ALA A 147 -1.73 8.68 17.50
CA ALA A 147 -2.65 9.01 16.44
C ALA A 147 -4.10 9.01 16.97
N THR A 148 -4.80 10.11 16.81
CA THR A 148 -6.22 10.22 17.14
C THR A 148 -7.04 10.23 15.84
N ILE A 149 -8.02 9.32 15.73
CA ILE A 149 -8.88 9.17 14.56
C ILE A 149 -10.32 9.47 14.96
N ASP A 150 -10.94 10.51 14.38
CA ASP A 150 -12.36 10.78 14.52
C ASP A 150 -13.18 9.97 13.51
N LEU A 151 -13.92 8.99 13.97
CA LEU A 151 -14.80 8.17 13.12
C LEU A 151 -16.07 8.92 12.68
N GLY A 152 -16.28 10.16 13.17
CA GLY A 152 -17.41 11.03 12.82
C GLY A 152 -18.75 10.62 13.42
N LYS A 153 -18.79 9.51 14.13
CA LYS A 153 -19.96 9.02 14.89
C LYS A 153 -19.50 8.00 15.94
N VAL A 154 -20.31 7.82 16.97
CA VAL A 154 -20.10 6.73 17.91
C VAL A 154 -20.42 5.40 17.22
N VAL A 155 -19.48 4.47 17.30
CA VAL A 155 -19.58 3.12 16.73
C VAL A 155 -19.19 2.09 17.80
N GLU A 156 -19.66 0.86 17.65
CA GLU A 156 -19.17 -0.25 18.44
C GLU A 156 -17.85 -0.75 17.84
N LEU A 157 -16.77 -0.68 18.62
CA LEU A 157 -15.46 -1.14 18.20
C LEU A 157 -15.25 -2.59 18.68
N HIS A 158 -15.01 -3.48 17.75
CA HIS A 158 -14.70 -4.89 18.05
C HIS A 158 -13.21 -5.17 18.01
N THR A 159 -12.49 -4.55 17.09
CA THR A 159 -11.06 -4.76 16.90
C THR A 159 -10.41 -3.49 16.37
N VAL A 160 -9.24 -3.17 16.92
CA VAL A 160 -8.33 -2.15 16.40
C VAL A 160 -7.02 -2.84 16.05
N ARG A 161 -6.54 -2.64 14.83
CA ARG A 161 -5.31 -3.28 14.35
C ARG A 161 -4.33 -2.25 13.85
N ALA A 162 -3.05 -2.49 14.11
CA ALA A 162 -1.97 -1.71 13.53
C ALA A 162 -0.84 -2.65 13.09
N ARG A 163 -0.23 -2.34 11.95
CA ARG A 163 0.89 -3.11 11.40
C ARG A 163 2.17 -2.33 11.52
N PHE A 164 3.22 -3.01 11.92
CA PHE A 164 4.55 -2.44 12.12
C PHE A 164 5.59 -3.30 11.42
N LEU A 165 6.70 -2.68 11.02
CA LEU A 165 7.83 -3.33 10.36
C LEU A 165 9.05 -3.30 11.27
N GLN A 166 9.75 -4.43 11.39
CA GLN A 166 11.09 -4.50 11.94
C GLN A 166 12.10 -4.87 10.86
N ASN A 167 13.19 -4.10 10.80
CA ASN A 167 14.40 -4.41 10.05
C ASN A 167 15.60 -3.79 10.79
N VAL A 168 16.17 -4.53 11.73
CA VAL A 168 17.22 -4.02 12.63
C VAL A 168 18.47 -3.57 11.88
N ARG A 169 18.79 -4.15 10.72
CA ARG A 169 19.90 -3.71 9.85
C ARG A 169 19.66 -2.33 9.25
N SER A 170 18.40 -1.94 9.13
CA SER A 170 17.97 -0.62 8.62
C SER A 170 17.57 0.34 9.74
N TRP A 171 17.82 -0.02 11.00
CA TRP A 171 17.49 0.79 12.20
C TRP A 171 15.97 1.01 12.33
N ILE A 172 15.19 -0.04 12.06
CA ILE A 172 13.74 -0.05 12.17
C ILE A 172 13.36 -1.12 13.20
N TRP A 173 12.58 -0.73 14.20
CA TRP A 173 12.11 -1.60 15.29
C TRP A 173 10.61 -1.57 15.42
N LEU A 174 10.04 -2.66 15.91
CA LEU A 174 8.66 -2.70 16.39
C LEU A 174 8.51 -1.82 17.64
N PRO A 175 7.32 -1.29 17.93
CA PRO A 175 7.02 -0.65 19.20
C PRO A 175 7.16 -1.66 20.35
N THR A 176 7.39 -1.17 21.57
CA THR A 176 7.41 -2.00 22.78
C THR A 176 6.02 -2.48 23.17
N ASP A 177 5.04 -1.64 22.88
CA ASP A 177 3.63 -1.91 23.16
C ASP A 177 2.73 -1.13 22.19
N PHE A 178 1.49 -1.59 22.06
CA PHE A 178 0.43 -0.94 21.31
C PHE A 178 -0.76 -0.75 22.24
N GLU A 179 -1.11 0.50 22.52
CA GLU A 179 -2.21 0.86 23.40
C GLU A 179 -3.36 1.49 22.62
N VAL A 180 -4.58 1.12 22.97
CA VAL A 180 -5.80 1.66 22.37
C VAL A 180 -6.63 2.38 23.42
N TYR A 181 -6.99 3.60 23.08
CA TYR A 181 -7.89 4.44 23.85
C TYR A 181 -9.13 4.77 23.03
N ALA A 182 -10.30 4.84 23.65
CA ALA A 182 -11.55 5.21 23.02
C ALA A 182 -12.18 6.44 23.69
N SER A 183 -12.99 7.16 22.92
CA SER A 183 -13.75 8.31 23.39
C SER A 183 -15.09 8.39 22.64
N GLU A 184 -16.17 8.75 23.32
CA GLU A 184 -17.46 9.04 22.71
C GLU A 184 -17.65 10.53 22.37
N ASP A 185 -16.83 11.41 22.97
CA ASP A 185 -16.98 12.87 22.87
C ASP A 185 -15.72 13.58 22.31
N GLY A 186 -14.67 12.81 21.99
CA GLY A 186 -13.38 13.31 21.51
C GLY A 186 -12.57 14.11 22.54
N LYS A 187 -12.97 14.10 23.82
CA LYS A 187 -12.32 14.87 24.88
C LYS A 187 -11.84 14.01 26.02
N LYS A 188 -12.64 13.04 26.43
CA LYS A 188 -12.30 12.13 27.50
C LYS A 188 -12.05 10.75 26.92
N PHE A 189 -10.80 10.31 27.04
CA PHE A 189 -10.34 9.01 26.57
C PHE A 189 -10.14 8.04 27.74
N TRP A 190 -10.44 6.77 27.51
CA TRP A 190 -10.15 5.68 28.43
C TRP A 190 -9.50 4.53 27.69
N LYS A 191 -8.56 3.87 28.33
CA LYS A 191 -7.84 2.72 27.75
C LYS A 191 -8.80 1.54 27.59
N VAL A 192 -8.88 1.00 26.37
CA VAL A 192 -9.74 -0.14 26.04
C VAL A 192 -8.95 -1.40 25.69
N GLY A 193 -7.66 -1.26 25.37
CA GLY A 193 -6.80 -2.39 25.07
C GLY A 193 -5.32 -2.05 25.11
N ALA A 194 -4.48 -3.07 25.24
CA ALA A 194 -3.05 -3.01 25.07
C ALA A 194 -2.50 -4.36 24.67
N VAL A 195 -1.45 -4.36 23.85
CA VAL A 195 -0.67 -5.52 23.43
C VAL A 195 0.81 -5.22 23.64
N GLU A 196 1.51 -6.04 24.38
CA GLU A 196 2.96 -5.96 24.54
C GLU A 196 3.65 -6.68 23.38
N ASN A 197 4.76 -6.14 22.93
CA ASN A 197 5.58 -6.77 21.90
C ASN A 197 6.44 -7.88 22.51
N GLU A 198 6.27 -9.10 22.04
CA GLU A 198 7.05 -10.26 22.46
C GLU A 198 8.23 -10.56 21.50
N VAL A 199 8.35 -9.83 20.39
CA VAL A 199 9.42 -10.04 19.42
C VAL A 199 10.74 -9.48 19.97
N PRO A 200 11.83 -10.27 19.99
CA PRO A 200 13.12 -9.78 20.42
C PRO A 200 13.60 -8.58 19.59
N ILE A 201 14.15 -7.56 20.27
CA ILE A 201 14.62 -6.33 19.64
C ILE A 201 15.75 -6.59 18.62
N ASP A 202 16.52 -7.65 18.82
CA ASP A 202 17.65 -8.06 17.99
C ASP A 202 17.29 -9.12 16.95
N ARG A 203 16.00 -9.48 16.81
CA ARG A 203 15.58 -10.41 15.78
C ARG A 203 15.93 -9.88 14.41
N GLU A 204 16.83 -10.57 13.72
CA GLU A 204 17.26 -10.22 12.37
C GLU A 204 16.22 -10.59 11.30
N GLY A 205 16.38 -9.94 10.14
CA GLY A 205 15.53 -10.10 8.98
C GLY A 205 14.42 -9.04 8.92
N GLU A 206 13.62 -9.13 7.89
CA GLU A 206 12.42 -8.31 7.72
C GLU A 206 11.24 -9.03 8.38
N LEU A 207 10.51 -8.31 9.19
CA LEU A 207 9.35 -8.80 9.90
C LEU A 207 8.25 -7.76 9.87
N VAL A 208 7.07 -8.15 9.44
CA VAL A 208 5.84 -7.35 9.60
C VAL A 208 4.98 -8.03 10.64
N GLU A 209 4.67 -7.30 11.71
CA GLU A 209 3.78 -7.75 12.79
C GLU A 209 2.50 -6.93 12.82
N GLU A 210 1.40 -7.59 13.12
CA GLU A 210 0.10 -6.97 13.35
C GLU A 210 -0.26 -7.09 14.83
N PHE A 211 -0.48 -5.95 15.47
CA PHE A 211 -0.99 -5.84 16.84
C PHE A 211 -2.51 -5.63 16.77
N ALA A 212 -3.29 -6.40 17.55
CA ALA A 212 -4.74 -6.40 17.53
C ALA A 212 -5.35 -6.52 18.95
#